data_f651272cfac2ac681a39ce19bb2fd31e
#
_entry.id   f651272cfac2ac681a39ce19bb2fd31e
#
_cell.length_a   1.000
_cell.length_b   1.000
_cell.length_c   1.000
_cell.angle_alpha   90.00
_cell.angle_beta   90.00
_cell.angle_gamma   90.00
#
_symmetry.space_group_name_H-M   'P 1'
#
loop_
_entity.id
_entity.type
_entity.pdbx_description
1 polymer ?
#
loop_
_entity_poly.entity_id
_entity_poly.type
_entity_poly.pdbx_seq_one_letter_code
_entity_poly.pdbx_strand_id
1 'polypeptide(L)'
;MGTNKEVCIMSYYFSKTLNVPFDEAVERVTQELKKEGFGILTDIDVKATLKKKLDVDFKKYRILGACNPPFAYRALQKEDKIGTMLPCNVIVQEHGEGSVEVSAIDPVASMQAIHNPELHDIAKEIQAKLKAVIGSL
;
A
#
# COMPACT_ATOMS: atom_id res chain seq x y z
N MET A 1 -2.17 1.79 -23.40
CA MET A 1 -2.04 1.65 -23.07
C MET A 1 -1.73 1.22 -22.40
N GLY A 2 -1.56 1.20 -21.89
CA GLY A 2 -1.24 0.78 -21.23
C GLY A 2 -0.96 0.69 -20.45
N THR A 3 -0.84 0.71 -20.35
CA THR A 3 -0.50 0.51 -19.64
C THR A 3 -0.03 0.50 -18.89
N ASN A 4 0.01 0.51 -18.78
CA ASN A 4 0.53 0.34 -17.98
C ASN A 4 1.19 0.49 -17.43
N LYS A 5 0.95 0.62 -17.49
CA LYS A 5 1.56 0.76 -17.13
C LYS A 5 2.23 0.61 -16.42
N GLU A 6 1.77 0.61 -16.85
CA GLU A 6 2.65 0.27 -16.45
C GLU A 6 3.46 0.55 -15.41
N VAL A 7 3.88 -0.31 -14.96
CA VAL A 7 4.69 -0.06 -13.77
C VAL A 7 5.94 0.66 -14.17
N CYS A 8 6.09 1.87 -13.70
CA CYS A 8 7.28 2.65 -13.95
C CYS A 8 8.41 2.15 -13.05
N ILE A 9 9.57 1.81 -13.61
CA ILE A 9 10.70 1.31 -12.83
C ILE A 9 11.26 2.36 -11.87
N MET A 10 10.94 3.65 -12.10
CA MET A 10 11.33 4.74 -11.21
C MET A 10 10.30 4.99 -10.11
N SER A 11 9.21 4.27 -10.16
CA SER A 11 8.13 4.45 -9.22
C SER A 11 8.41 3.78 -7.87
N TYR A 12 7.81 4.32 -6.82
CA TYR A 12 7.88 3.75 -5.48
C TYR A 12 6.57 3.05 -5.09
N TYR A 13 5.65 2.86 -6.04
CA TYR A 13 4.34 2.27 -5.77
C TYR A 13 3.84 1.49 -6.98
N PHE A 14 2.87 0.60 -6.72
CA PHE A 14 2.10 -0.10 -7.74
C PHE A 14 0.68 0.42 -7.68
N SER A 15 0.03 0.62 -8.81
CA SER A 15 -1.25 1.30 -8.83
C SER A 15 -2.21 0.66 -9.84
N LYS A 16 -3.52 0.75 -9.53
CA LYS A 16 -4.57 0.33 -10.44
C LYS A 16 -5.80 1.19 -10.20
N THR A 17 -6.43 1.63 -11.27
CA THR A 17 -7.66 2.40 -11.20
C THR A 17 -8.84 1.45 -11.42
N LEU A 18 -9.85 1.57 -10.56
CA LEU A 18 -11.06 0.76 -10.60
C LEU A 18 -12.27 1.64 -10.87
N ASN A 19 -13.22 1.09 -11.62
CA ASN A 19 -14.49 1.76 -11.89
C ASN A 19 -15.57 1.22 -10.95
N VAL A 20 -15.39 1.43 -9.66
CA VAL A 20 -16.29 0.96 -8.62
C VAL A 20 -16.45 2.06 -7.58
N PRO A 21 -17.49 1.98 -6.72
CA PRO A 21 -17.60 2.90 -5.60
C PRO A 21 -16.40 2.81 -4.65
N PHE A 22 -16.11 3.91 -3.98
CA PHE A 22 -14.95 4.00 -3.11
C PHE A 22 -14.94 2.91 -2.03
N ASP A 23 -16.07 2.71 -1.36
CA ASP A 23 -16.12 1.71 -0.28
C ASP A 23 -15.92 0.29 -0.80
N GLU A 24 -16.38 0.01 -2.02
CA GLU A 24 -16.15 -1.29 -2.64
C GLU A 24 -14.67 -1.50 -2.94
N ALA A 25 -13.97 -0.47 -3.38
CA ALA A 25 -12.53 -0.55 -3.64
C ALA A 25 -11.76 -0.86 -2.35
N VAL A 26 -12.13 -0.21 -1.24
CA VAL A 26 -11.53 -0.46 0.07
C VAL A 26 -11.74 -1.93 0.46
N GLU A 27 -12.97 -2.43 0.28
CA GLU A 27 -13.28 -3.81 0.62
C GLU A 27 -12.51 -4.80 -0.25
N ARG A 28 -12.44 -4.55 -1.55
CA ARG A 28 -11.71 -5.43 -2.47
C ARG A 28 -10.24 -5.54 -2.12
N VAL A 29 -9.57 -4.41 -1.89
CA VAL A 29 -8.14 -4.46 -1.59
C VAL A 29 -7.90 -5.12 -0.24
N THR A 30 -8.80 -4.93 0.72
CA THR A 30 -8.70 -5.58 2.02
C THR A 30 -8.75 -7.10 1.86
N GLN A 31 -9.67 -7.61 1.02
CA GLN A 31 -9.78 -9.04 0.79
C GLN A 31 -8.57 -9.61 0.04
N GLU A 32 -8.07 -8.89 -0.97
CA GLU A 32 -6.89 -9.36 -1.70
C GLU A 32 -5.65 -9.35 -0.80
N LEU A 33 -5.53 -8.37 0.09
CA LEU A 33 -4.43 -8.33 1.07
C LEU A 33 -4.49 -9.55 1.98
N LYS A 34 -5.68 -9.93 2.45
CA LYS A 34 -5.84 -11.11 3.30
C LYS A 34 -5.37 -12.39 2.61
N LYS A 35 -5.65 -12.53 1.33
CA LYS A 35 -5.23 -13.70 0.56
C LYS A 35 -3.71 -13.86 0.54
N GLU A 36 -2.99 -12.75 0.61
CA GLU A 36 -1.53 -12.76 0.61
C GLU A 36 -0.93 -12.73 2.02
N GLY A 37 -1.77 -12.85 3.05
CA GLY A 37 -1.30 -12.92 4.42
C GLY A 37 -1.20 -11.59 5.14
N PHE A 38 -1.73 -10.51 4.55
CA PHE A 38 -1.71 -9.20 5.19
C PHE A 38 -2.98 -8.95 5.98
N GLY A 39 -2.81 -8.30 7.13
CA GLY A 39 -3.93 -7.75 7.89
C GLY A 39 -3.83 -6.24 7.94
N ILE A 40 -4.96 -5.57 8.06
CA ILE A 40 -4.99 -4.11 8.17
C ILE A 40 -4.85 -3.75 9.65
N LEU A 41 -3.77 -3.07 10.00
CA LEU A 41 -3.52 -2.64 11.36
C LEU A 41 -4.02 -1.24 11.63
N THR A 42 -3.91 -0.36 10.64
CA THR A 42 -4.30 1.03 10.76
C THR A 42 -5.10 1.44 9.54
N ASP A 43 -6.00 2.40 9.74
CA ASP A 43 -6.87 2.89 8.68
C ASP A 43 -7.09 4.38 8.96
N ILE A 44 -6.42 5.21 8.18
CA ILE A 44 -6.50 6.66 8.34
C ILE A 44 -7.43 7.23 7.29
N ASP A 45 -8.50 7.87 7.72
CA ASP A 45 -9.40 8.60 6.84
C ASP A 45 -8.88 10.03 6.69
N VAL A 46 -8.17 10.27 5.59
CA VAL A 46 -7.53 11.57 5.35
C VAL A 46 -8.57 12.68 5.17
N LYS A 47 -9.64 12.38 4.45
CA LYS A 47 -10.71 13.36 4.25
C LYS A 47 -11.29 13.85 5.59
N ALA A 48 -11.64 12.91 6.47
CA ALA A 48 -12.19 13.23 7.78
C ALA A 48 -11.16 13.93 8.66
N THR A 49 -9.92 13.50 8.61
CA THR A 49 -8.85 14.09 9.41
C THR A 49 -8.58 15.55 9.03
N LEU A 50 -8.52 15.83 7.73
CA LEU A 50 -8.29 17.19 7.25
C LEU A 50 -9.47 18.10 7.57
N LYS A 51 -10.69 17.58 7.49
CA LYS A 51 -11.88 18.35 7.86
C LYS A 51 -11.83 18.71 9.33
N LYS A 52 -11.48 17.76 10.18
CA LYS A 52 -11.44 17.98 11.62
C LYS A 52 -10.33 18.95 12.03
N LYS A 53 -9.14 18.81 11.44
CA LYS A 53 -7.97 19.57 11.89
C LYS A 53 -7.80 20.91 11.21
N LEU A 54 -8.23 21.05 9.96
CA LEU A 54 -7.99 22.26 9.17
C LEU A 54 -9.28 22.86 8.63
N ASP A 55 -10.41 22.18 8.80
CA ASP A 55 -11.70 22.60 8.26
C ASP A 55 -11.62 22.81 6.74
N VAL A 56 -10.91 21.93 6.05
CA VAL A 56 -10.84 21.95 4.59
C VAL A 56 -11.54 20.72 4.03
N ASP A 57 -12.02 20.85 2.79
CA ASP A 57 -12.63 19.74 2.08
C ASP A 57 -11.59 19.07 1.22
N PHE A 58 -11.56 17.74 1.27
CA PHE A 58 -10.62 16.94 0.49
C PHE A 58 -11.35 15.76 -0.13
N LYS A 59 -10.77 15.14 -1.12
CA LYS A 59 -11.35 13.94 -1.74
C LYS A 59 -11.30 12.76 -0.77
N LYS A 60 -12.09 11.73 -1.05
CA LYS A 60 -12.01 10.49 -0.29
C LYS A 60 -10.63 9.87 -0.47
N TYR A 61 -9.97 9.60 0.63
CA TYR A 61 -8.60 9.11 0.64
C TYR A 61 -8.37 8.35 1.95
N ARG A 62 -8.00 7.07 1.82
CA ARG A 62 -7.73 6.24 2.99
C ARG A 62 -6.32 5.68 2.91
N ILE A 63 -5.63 5.65 4.04
CA ILE A 63 -4.31 5.03 4.15
C ILE A 63 -4.46 3.79 5.01
N LEU A 64 -4.26 2.62 4.40
CA LEU A 64 -4.41 1.33 5.08
C LEU A 64 -3.01 0.82 5.39
N GLY A 65 -2.70 0.64 6.69
CA GLY A 65 -1.43 0.08 7.10
C GLY A 65 -1.53 -1.44 7.11
N ALA A 66 -0.94 -2.08 6.12
CA ALA A 66 -1.02 -3.52 5.94
C ALA A 66 0.22 -4.20 6.51
N CYS A 67 0.02 -5.22 7.33
CA CYS A 67 1.10 -5.97 7.96
C CYS A 67 1.01 -7.45 7.60
N ASN A 68 2.15 -8.02 7.21
CA ASN A 68 2.30 -9.45 7.04
C ASN A 68 3.19 -9.91 8.19
N PRO A 69 2.61 -10.45 9.28
CA PRO A 69 3.35 -10.66 10.53
C PRO A 69 4.63 -11.49 10.42
N PRO A 70 4.65 -12.64 9.70
CA PRO A 70 5.90 -13.39 9.60
C PRO A 70 7.02 -12.59 8.94
N PHE A 71 6.72 -11.82 7.91
CA PHE A 71 7.73 -11.01 7.22
C PHE A 71 8.16 -9.81 8.07
N ALA A 72 7.21 -9.17 8.77
CA ALA A 72 7.55 -8.06 9.66
C ALA A 72 8.48 -8.53 10.79
N TYR A 73 8.22 -9.70 11.33
CA TYR A 73 9.05 -10.27 12.39
C TYR A 73 10.47 -10.54 11.88
N ARG A 74 10.59 -11.15 10.69
CA ARG A 74 11.90 -11.40 10.08
C ARG A 74 12.65 -10.09 9.82
N ALA A 75 11.94 -9.08 9.31
CA ALA A 75 12.57 -7.79 9.02
C ALA A 75 13.09 -7.12 10.29
N LEU A 76 12.30 -7.14 11.36
CA LEU A 76 12.70 -6.53 12.62
C LEU A 76 13.91 -7.23 13.24
N GLN A 77 14.05 -8.53 13.00
CA GLN A 77 15.20 -9.27 13.49
C GLN A 77 16.48 -8.95 12.71
N LYS A 78 16.36 -8.52 11.45
CA LYS A 78 17.52 -8.23 10.59
C LYS A 78 17.90 -6.76 10.62
N GLU A 79 16.95 -5.86 10.91
CA GLU A 79 17.17 -4.43 10.89
C GLU A 79 16.34 -3.79 12.00
N ASP A 80 17.00 -3.39 13.07
CA ASP A 80 16.34 -2.87 14.28
C ASP A 80 15.47 -1.65 14.03
N LYS A 81 15.88 -0.78 13.12
CA LYS A 81 15.17 0.48 12.85
C LYS A 81 14.13 0.36 11.74
N ILE A 82 13.90 -0.85 11.21
CA ILE A 82 12.97 -1.01 10.10
C ILE A 82 11.53 -0.61 10.46
N GLY A 83 11.24 -0.61 11.75
CA GLY A 83 9.92 -0.17 12.23
C GLY A 83 9.55 1.23 11.76
N THR A 84 10.55 2.07 11.46
CA THR A 84 10.29 3.41 10.92
C THR A 84 9.65 3.36 9.53
N MET A 85 9.74 2.24 8.83
CA MET A 85 9.21 2.04 7.49
C MET A 85 8.06 1.03 7.44
N LEU A 86 7.51 0.68 8.60
CA LEU A 86 6.41 -0.25 8.71
C LEU A 86 5.21 0.45 9.31
N PRO A 87 4.00 0.02 9.00
CA PRO A 87 3.62 -1.07 8.09
C PRO A 87 3.74 -0.67 6.62
N CYS A 88 3.49 -1.62 5.71
CA CYS A 88 3.39 -1.31 4.29
C CYS A 88 2.05 -0.62 4.05
N ASN A 89 2.07 0.57 3.48
CA ASN A 89 0.86 1.32 3.26
C ASN A 89 0.25 1.03 1.89
N VAL A 90 -1.07 0.89 1.90
CA VAL A 90 -1.88 0.80 0.69
C VAL A 90 -2.88 1.94 0.77
N ILE A 91 -2.95 2.75 -0.27
CA ILE A 91 -3.88 3.88 -0.29
C ILE A 91 -5.02 3.63 -1.26
N VAL A 92 -6.18 4.19 -0.93
CA VAL A 92 -7.35 4.18 -1.80
C VAL A 92 -7.82 5.63 -1.91
N GLN A 93 -7.90 6.15 -3.12
CA GLN A 93 -8.31 7.53 -3.34
C GLN A 93 -9.28 7.65 -4.49
N GLU A 94 -10.21 8.58 -4.37
CA GLU A 94 -11.21 8.82 -5.40
C GLU A 94 -10.79 10.02 -6.24
N HIS A 95 -10.72 9.82 -7.55
CA HIS A 95 -10.36 10.90 -8.49
C HIS A 95 -11.58 11.55 -9.11
N GLY A 96 -12.72 10.90 -9.00
CA GLY A 96 -13.98 11.37 -9.50
C GLY A 96 -14.99 10.26 -9.28
N GLU A 97 -16.25 10.55 -9.50
CA GLU A 97 -17.30 9.56 -9.27
C GLU A 97 -17.03 8.31 -10.12
N GLY A 98 -16.95 7.16 -9.45
CA GLY A 98 -16.72 5.89 -10.13
C GLY A 98 -15.29 5.68 -10.59
N SER A 99 -14.34 6.55 -10.20
CA SER A 99 -12.93 6.37 -10.54
C SER A 99 -12.10 6.36 -9.26
N VAL A 100 -11.66 5.19 -8.85
CA VAL A 100 -10.96 5.00 -7.57
C VAL A 100 -9.62 4.35 -7.87
N GLU A 101 -8.55 4.97 -7.39
CA GLU A 101 -7.19 4.43 -7.57
C GLU A 101 -6.73 3.77 -6.29
N VAL A 102 -6.21 2.54 -6.41
CA VAL A 102 -5.61 1.80 -5.31
C VAL A 102 -4.12 1.69 -5.58
N SER A 103 -3.31 2.08 -4.61
CA SER A 103 -1.85 2.07 -4.77
C SER A 103 -1.19 1.43 -3.56
N ALA A 104 -0.22 0.56 -3.79
CA ALA A 104 0.57 -0.08 -2.73
C ALA A 104 2.02 0.37 -2.83
N ILE A 105 2.65 0.57 -1.68
CA ILE A 105 4.07 0.89 -1.63
C ILE A 105 4.90 -0.24 -2.26
N ASP A 106 5.99 0.13 -2.93
CA ASP A 106 7.01 -0.83 -3.35
C ASP A 106 8.07 -0.88 -2.26
N PRO A 107 8.12 -1.95 -1.47
CA PRO A 107 9.06 -2.02 -0.34
C PRO A 107 10.51 -2.11 -0.78
N VAL A 108 10.79 -2.61 -1.99
CA VAL A 108 12.16 -2.62 -2.51
C VAL A 108 12.62 -1.18 -2.72
N ALA A 109 11.77 -0.35 -3.32
CA ALA A 109 12.09 1.05 -3.55
C ALA A 109 12.21 1.82 -2.23
N SER A 110 11.27 1.60 -1.29
CA SER A 110 11.27 2.33 -0.03
C SER A 110 12.45 1.98 0.87
N MET A 111 13.01 0.79 0.72
CA MET A 111 14.11 0.30 1.56
C MET A 111 15.47 0.37 0.90
N GLN A 112 15.57 1.07 -0.24
CA GLN A 112 16.83 1.18 -0.98
C GLN A 112 17.97 1.80 -0.19
N ALA A 113 17.65 2.72 0.72
CA ALA A 113 18.66 3.40 1.53
C ALA A 113 19.30 2.48 2.57
N ILE A 114 18.71 1.33 2.83
CA ILE A 114 19.19 0.42 3.85
C ILE A 114 20.16 -0.59 3.22
N HIS A 115 21.40 -0.61 3.73
CA HIS A 115 22.45 -1.48 3.19
C HIS A 115 22.48 -2.79 3.97
N ASN A 116 21.48 -3.63 3.75
CA ASN A 116 21.33 -4.92 4.42
C ASN A 116 20.78 -5.95 3.43
N PRO A 117 21.62 -6.85 2.89
CA PRO A 117 21.16 -7.80 1.87
C PRO A 117 20.04 -8.73 2.33
N GLU A 118 20.02 -9.11 3.60
CA GLU A 118 18.96 -9.98 4.13
C GLU A 118 17.61 -9.26 4.12
N LEU A 119 17.62 -7.96 4.41
CA LEU A 119 16.40 -7.16 4.36
C LEU A 119 15.90 -7.02 2.94
N HIS A 120 16.81 -6.87 1.98
CA HIS A 120 16.44 -6.74 0.56
C HIS A 120 15.74 -7.99 0.06
N ASP A 121 16.14 -9.16 0.50
CA ASP A 121 15.50 -10.42 0.12
C ASP A 121 14.06 -10.48 0.66
N ILE A 122 13.89 -10.06 1.91
CA ILE A 122 12.55 -9.98 2.52
C ILE A 122 11.68 -8.97 1.75
N ALA A 123 12.25 -7.82 1.41
CA ALA A 123 11.53 -6.79 0.67
C ALA A 123 11.06 -7.29 -0.70
N LYS A 124 11.86 -8.10 -1.38
CA LYS A 124 11.48 -8.69 -2.66
C LYS A 124 10.30 -9.64 -2.54
N GLU A 125 10.25 -10.43 -1.48
CA GLU A 125 9.11 -11.33 -1.24
C GLU A 125 7.83 -10.54 -1.01
N ILE A 126 7.91 -9.48 -0.21
CA ILE A 126 6.76 -8.63 0.06
C ILE A 126 6.35 -7.87 -1.20
N GLN A 127 7.32 -7.39 -1.99
CA GLN A 127 7.05 -6.74 -3.26
C GLN A 127 6.19 -7.61 -4.17
N ALA A 128 6.57 -8.89 -4.30
CA ALA A 128 5.83 -9.83 -5.14
C ALA A 128 4.39 -9.99 -4.66
N LYS A 129 4.19 -10.05 -3.35
CA LYS A 129 2.85 -10.18 -2.77
C LYS A 129 2.00 -8.94 -3.00
N LEU A 130 2.57 -7.76 -2.81
CA LEU A 130 1.84 -6.50 -3.03
C LEU A 130 1.50 -6.29 -4.50
N LYS A 131 2.41 -6.69 -5.40
CA LYS A 131 2.12 -6.69 -6.84
C LYS A 131 0.94 -7.60 -7.17
N ALA A 132 0.91 -8.78 -6.56
CA ALA A 132 -0.18 -9.73 -6.78
C ALA A 132 -1.51 -9.15 -6.27
N VAL A 133 -1.50 -8.47 -5.12
CA VAL A 133 -2.69 -7.82 -4.58
C VAL A 133 -3.24 -6.81 -5.59
N ILE A 134 -2.40 -5.89 -6.03
CA ILE A 134 -2.84 -4.84 -6.97
C ILE A 134 -3.28 -5.44 -8.30
N GLY A 135 -2.55 -6.44 -8.80
CA GLY A 135 -2.89 -7.09 -10.05
C GLY A 135 -4.20 -7.87 -10.03
N SER A 136 -4.65 -8.26 -8.84
CA SER A 136 -5.88 -9.05 -8.67
C SER A 136 -7.15 -8.21 -8.49
N LEU A 137 -7.02 -6.89 -8.43
CA LEU A 137 -8.17 -6.00 -8.24
C LEU A 137 -9.04 -5.87 -9.49
#